data_f890c41924fd9ba390b35cfc0b5feefa
#
_entry.id   f890c41924fd9ba390b35cfc0b5feefa
#
_cell.length_a   1.000
_cell.length_b   1.000
_cell.length_c   1.000
_cell.angle_alpha   90.00
_cell.angle_beta   90.00
_cell.angle_gamma   90.00
#
_symmetry.space_group_name_H-M   'P 1'
#
loop_
_entity.id
_entity.type
_entity.pdbx_description
1 polymer ?
#
loop_
_entity_poly.entity_id
_entity_poly.type
_entity_poly.pdbx_seq_one_letter_code
_entity_poly.pdbx_strand_id
1 'polypeptide(L)'
;MLRHRRLMLALLLLAGCASPTAKPPPPRPAPLPPPPVEAPATPPTSEPGTISPVRPPTASGDMIFDAWAADFYGRAVKAGISPALLDREMAGLTPDPRVATRDSRQPEFSQPISVYIKAAVTEGPIATGQNDRTAVPALAAIEQRFGVPREILLAIWSRESAFGAIQGDFDVIRSMASLAAQGRRRDWAEGELIAALRIIASGEATRAQLKGSWAGAMGQTQFTPSSYLATAVDGDGDGRRDIWGSSADALASAASLLSKGGWTPGQGWAREVTVPADFDFSLSEGPKLTPQEWADKGVTRADGLPWSDADKAAPAQLLAPAGASGPVFLLLPNHFVIRKYNNSVAYALAVGLLADRIAGGGPLVKPWPAETPLSLADRMTAQRALAALGFTPGTPDGVVGMGTRTALRAWQKARGLTADGYLSPVMVDKLKTEAGVS
;
A
#
# COMPACT_ATOMS: atom_id res chain seq x y z
N MET A 1 36.88 -63.85 -20.62
CA MET A 1 37.92 -63.28 -21.47
C MET A 1 38.09 -61.83 -21.01
N LEU A 2 38.99 -61.61 -20.11
CA LEU A 2 40.39 -61.20 -20.06
C LEU A 2 40.76 -60.14 -21.12
N ARG A 3 41.13 -58.95 -20.67
CA ARG A 3 42.38 -58.20 -20.81
C ARG A 3 42.29 -56.77 -20.44
N HIS A 4 42.84 -56.42 -19.31
CA HIS A 4 44.15 -55.72 -19.05
C HIS A 4 44.15 -54.21 -19.37
N ARG A 5 44.17 -53.41 -18.28
CA ARG A 5 45.28 -52.59 -17.73
C ARG A 5 45.98 -51.64 -18.71
N ARG A 6 46.00 -50.37 -18.35
CA ARG A 6 47.26 -49.66 -18.07
C ARG A 6 47.01 -48.36 -17.30
N LEU A 7 47.54 -48.32 -16.11
CA LEU A 7 47.92 -47.15 -15.30
C LEU A 7 49.04 -46.40 -16.04
N MET A 8 48.97 -45.10 -16.12
CA MET A 8 50.14 -44.25 -16.29
C MET A 8 50.11 -43.10 -15.27
N LEU A 9 51.06 -43.22 -14.38
CA LEU A 9 51.58 -42.27 -13.42
C LEU A 9 52.48 -41.30 -14.21
N ALA A 10 52.27 -39.99 -14.12
CA ALA A 10 53.22 -38.99 -14.60
C ALA A 10 53.44 -37.92 -13.54
N LEU A 11 54.69 -37.82 -13.21
CA LEU A 11 55.33 -37.02 -12.18
C LEU A 11 55.11 -35.52 -12.29
N LEU A 12 55.08 -34.87 -11.11
CA LEU A 12 55.24 -33.43 -10.89
C LEU A 12 56.57 -32.93 -11.49
N LEU A 13 56.48 -31.79 -12.18
CA LEU A 13 57.53 -30.80 -12.31
C LEU A 13 57.04 -29.45 -11.83
N LEU A 14 57.52 -29.04 -10.68
CA LEU A 14 57.45 -27.69 -10.16
C LEU A 14 58.36 -26.80 -11.01
N ALA A 15 57.76 -25.93 -11.82
CA ALA A 15 58.45 -24.77 -12.41
C ALA A 15 57.86 -23.53 -11.74
N GLY A 16 58.65 -22.90 -10.87
CA GLY A 16 58.37 -21.61 -10.28
C GLY A 16 58.41 -20.53 -11.35
N CYS A 17 57.27 -19.92 -11.61
CA CYS A 17 57.20 -18.66 -12.33
C CYS A 17 57.10 -17.53 -11.32
N ALA A 18 58.18 -16.78 -11.18
CA ALA A 18 58.19 -15.49 -10.49
C ALA A 18 57.26 -14.53 -11.22
N SER A 19 56.25 -14.07 -10.50
CA SER A 19 55.36 -12.97 -10.97
C SER A 19 56.18 -11.69 -11.04
N PRO A 20 56.07 -10.92 -12.15
CA PRO A 20 56.68 -9.61 -12.20
C PRO A 20 55.98 -8.69 -11.19
N THR A 21 56.75 -8.08 -10.30
CA THR A 21 56.29 -7.02 -9.38
C THR A 21 55.70 -5.87 -10.18
N ALA A 22 54.40 -5.66 -10.04
CA ALA A 22 53.71 -4.51 -10.60
C ALA A 22 54.32 -3.23 -9.99
N LYS A 23 54.78 -2.34 -10.87
CA LYS A 23 55.26 -1.01 -10.51
C LYS A 23 54.12 -0.24 -9.80
N PRO A 24 54.32 0.39 -8.64
CA PRO A 24 53.29 1.14 -7.96
C PRO A 24 52.75 2.26 -8.90
N PRO A 25 51.46 2.54 -8.87
CA PRO A 25 50.90 3.63 -9.64
C PRO A 25 51.51 4.96 -9.22
N PRO A 26 51.64 5.95 -10.14
CA PRO A 26 52.13 7.26 -9.78
C PRO A 26 51.26 7.92 -8.70
N PRO A 27 51.86 8.75 -7.83
CA PRO A 27 51.10 9.42 -6.80
C PRO A 27 50.02 10.33 -7.41
N ARG A 28 48.81 10.24 -6.87
CA ARG A 28 47.70 11.08 -7.26
C ARG A 28 48.09 12.56 -7.11
N PRO A 29 47.81 13.44 -8.08
CA PRO A 29 48.06 14.88 -7.93
C PRO A 29 47.36 15.40 -6.67
N ALA A 30 48.04 16.24 -5.93
CA ALA A 30 47.46 16.90 -4.77
C ALA A 30 46.22 17.68 -5.17
N PRO A 31 45.20 17.72 -4.32
CA PRO A 31 44.01 18.55 -4.59
C PRO A 31 44.44 20.03 -4.74
N LEU A 32 43.95 20.68 -5.75
CA LEU A 32 44.09 22.12 -5.89
C LEU A 32 43.52 22.80 -4.66
N PRO A 33 44.20 23.89 -4.13
CA PRO A 33 43.62 24.64 -3.03
C PRO A 33 42.24 25.19 -3.47
N PRO A 34 41.27 25.22 -2.55
CA PRO A 34 39.98 25.82 -2.84
C PRO A 34 40.17 27.28 -3.25
N PRO A 35 39.33 27.78 -4.17
CA PRO A 35 39.35 29.20 -4.53
C PRO A 35 39.16 30.06 -3.25
N PRO A 36 39.70 31.27 -3.19
CA PRO A 36 39.51 32.16 -2.06
C PRO A 36 38.01 32.29 -1.78
N VAL A 37 37.63 31.99 -0.54
CA VAL A 37 36.26 32.24 -0.08
C VAL A 37 36.15 33.77 0.01
N GLU A 38 35.43 34.37 -0.91
CA GLU A 38 34.98 35.74 -0.80
C GLU A 38 34.19 35.85 0.50
N ALA A 39 34.60 36.78 1.38
CA ALA A 39 33.89 37.01 2.63
C ALA A 39 32.40 37.25 2.32
N PRO A 40 31.47 36.62 3.06
CA PRO A 40 30.06 36.84 2.82
C PRO A 40 29.77 38.32 2.93
N ALA A 41 29.26 38.90 1.85
CA ALA A 41 28.72 40.26 1.90
C ALA A 41 27.72 40.32 3.05
N THR A 42 27.93 41.29 3.93
CA THR A 42 26.98 41.57 5.02
C THR A 42 25.57 41.63 4.41
N PRO A 43 24.63 40.81 4.86
CA PRO A 43 23.27 40.90 4.36
C PRO A 43 22.76 42.31 4.62
N PRO A 44 22.07 42.94 3.67
CA PRO A 44 21.45 44.22 3.92
C PRO A 44 20.57 44.07 5.16
N THR A 45 20.72 44.95 6.12
CA THR A 45 19.88 45.07 7.30
C THR A 45 18.45 45.24 6.78
N SER A 46 17.69 44.14 6.68
CA SER A 46 16.28 44.21 6.41
C SER A 46 15.64 44.90 7.60
N GLU A 47 15.14 46.10 7.37
CA GLU A 47 14.18 46.73 8.26
C GLU A 47 13.12 45.67 8.63
N PRO A 48 12.61 45.67 9.88
CA PRO A 48 11.52 44.75 10.24
C PRO A 48 10.35 45.03 9.29
N GLY A 49 10.24 44.15 8.27
CA GLY A 49 9.18 44.21 7.28
C GLY A 49 7.86 44.26 8.03
N THR A 50 7.14 45.34 7.84
CA THR A 50 5.76 45.47 8.24
C THR A 50 5.05 44.20 7.76
N ILE A 51 4.61 43.35 8.71
CA ILE A 51 3.79 42.17 8.41
C ILE A 51 2.56 42.74 7.71
N SER A 52 2.49 42.63 6.39
CA SER A 52 1.27 43.00 5.65
C SER A 52 0.11 42.26 6.31
N PRO A 53 -0.99 42.97 6.64
CA PRO A 53 -2.11 42.33 7.28
C PRO A 53 -2.52 41.12 6.43
N VAL A 54 -2.59 39.96 7.07
CA VAL A 54 -3.06 38.70 6.45
C VAL A 54 -4.40 39.01 5.79
N ARG A 55 -4.43 39.06 4.46
CA ARG A 55 -5.68 39.32 3.73
C ARG A 55 -6.55 38.08 3.90
N PRO A 56 -7.71 38.16 4.52
CA PRO A 56 -8.60 37.01 4.63
C PRO A 56 -8.94 36.51 3.23
N PRO A 57 -8.96 35.18 3.00
CA PRO A 57 -9.43 34.66 1.73
C PRO A 57 -10.83 35.17 1.44
N THR A 58 -11.18 35.26 0.16
CA THR A 58 -12.50 35.70 -0.30
C THR A 58 -13.57 34.83 0.35
N ALA A 59 -14.58 35.41 0.99
CA ALA A 59 -15.66 34.68 1.68
C ALA A 59 -16.32 33.67 0.72
N SER A 60 -16.41 32.42 1.15
CA SER A 60 -17.04 31.33 0.40
C SER A 60 -18.56 31.30 0.55
N GLY A 61 -19.07 32.00 1.55
CA GLY A 61 -20.47 31.94 2.01
C GLY A 61 -20.73 30.83 3.04
N ASP A 62 -19.73 30.04 3.39
CA ASP A 62 -19.77 29.05 4.47
C ASP A 62 -18.91 29.55 5.62
N MET A 63 -19.51 29.94 6.72
CA MET A 63 -18.79 30.54 7.87
C MET A 63 -17.78 29.59 8.50
N ILE A 64 -18.01 28.27 8.50
CA ILE A 64 -17.09 27.27 9.06
C ILE A 64 -15.87 27.16 8.16
N PHE A 65 -16.09 27.10 6.86
CA PHE A 65 -15.01 27.05 5.87
C PHE A 65 -14.18 28.35 5.91
N ASP A 66 -14.84 29.51 5.96
CA ASP A 66 -14.16 30.82 5.97
C ASP A 66 -13.30 31.01 7.23
N ALA A 67 -13.82 30.61 8.39
CA ALA A 67 -13.05 30.65 9.65
C ALA A 67 -11.85 29.69 9.59
N TRP A 68 -12.05 28.47 9.11
CA TRP A 68 -10.96 27.52 8.90
C TRP A 68 -9.90 28.07 7.92
N ALA A 69 -10.33 28.63 6.78
CA ALA A 69 -9.41 29.13 5.75
C ALA A 69 -8.53 30.28 6.25
N ALA A 70 -9.10 31.18 7.06
CA ALA A 70 -8.35 32.27 7.70
C ALA A 70 -7.25 31.72 8.64
N ASP A 71 -7.59 30.77 9.48
CA ASP A 71 -6.63 30.11 10.38
C ASP A 71 -5.58 29.30 9.62
N PHE A 72 -6.00 28.55 8.57
CA PHE A 72 -5.11 27.74 7.74
C PHE A 72 -4.05 28.60 7.04
N TYR A 73 -4.43 29.79 6.54
CA TYR A 73 -3.51 30.69 5.86
C TYR A 73 -2.25 30.97 6.69
N GLY A 74 -2.44 31.32 7.96
CA GLY A 74 -1.30 31.56 8.87
C GLY A 74 -0.42 30.30 9.10
N ARG A 75 -1.05 29.14 9.20
CA ARG A 75 -0.31 27.87 9.34
C ARG A 75 0.45 27.50 8.06
N ALA A 76 -0.14 27.71 6.89
CA ALA A 76 0.50 27.43 5.61
C ALA A 76 1.72 28.35 5.36
N VAL A 77 1.63 29.63 5.72
CA VAL A 77 2.78 30.55 5.67
C VAL A 77 3.88 30.08 6.60
N LYS A 78 3.58 29.68 7.83
CA LYS A 78 4.55 29.10 8.78
C LYS A 78 5.18 27.80 8.25
N ALA A 79 4.44 27.02 7.45
CA ALA A 79 4.93 25.82 6.78
C ALA A 79 5.76 26.10 5.51
N GLY A 80 6.01 27.38 5.18
CA GLY A 80 6.86 27.81 4.08
C GLY A 80 6.14 27.99 2.73
N ILE A 81 4.79 28.03 2.72
CA ILE A 81 4.04 28.37 1.50
C ILE A 81 4.03 29.88 1.34
N SER A 82 4.39 30.38 0.15
CA SER A 82 4.42 31.82 -0.08
C SER A 82 3.01 32.43 -0.05
N PRO A 83 2.82 33.64 0.51
CA PRO A 83 1.55 34.34 0.48
C PRO A 83 0.97 34.47 -0.94
N ALA A 84 1.81 34.79 -1.92
CA ALA A 84 1.36 34.92 -3.32
C ALA A 84 0.78 33.63 -3.91
N LEU A 85 1.33 32.48 -3.53
CA LEU A 85 0.78 31.18 -3.93
C LEU A 85 -0.55 30.91 -3.24
N LEU A 86 -0.63 31.19 -1.93
CA LEU A 86 -1.87 31.03 -1.17
C LEU A 86 -2.98 31.92 -1.71
N ASP A 87 -2.69 33.19 -1.98
CA ASP A 87 -3.66 34.14 -2.54
C ASP A 87 -4.21 33.66 -3.89
N ARG A 88 -3.34 33.04 -4.72
CA ARG A 88 -3.76 32.52 -6.01
C ARG A 88 -4.57 31.23 -5.90
N GLU A 89 -4.12 30.27 -5.08
CA GLU A 89 -4.74 28.95 -5.03
C GLU A 89 -5.96 28.87 -4.10
N MET A 90 -6.04 29.78 -3.12
CA MET A 90 -7.18 29.87 -2.20
C MET A 90 -8.25 30.88 -2.65
N ALA A 91 -7.96 31.69 -3.68
CA ALA A 91 -8.91 32.69 -4.18
C ALA A 91 -10.22 32.03 -4.68
N GLY A 92 -11.35 32.49 -4.13
CA GLY A 92 -12.67 31.99 -4.51
C GLY A 92 -12.93 30.51 -4.17
N LEU A 93 -12.09 29.91 -3.31
CA LEU A 93 -12.27 28.52 -2.91
C LEU A 93 -13.53 28.38 -2.04
N THR A 94 -14.35 27.41 -2.37
CA THR A 94 -15.56 27.05 -1.64
C THR A 94 -15.54 25.56 -1.30
N PRO A 95 -16.21 25.11 -0.23
CA PRO A 95 -16.29 23.67 0.05
C PRO A 95 -16.93 22.91 -1.11
N ASP A 96 -16.48 21.67 -1.36
CA ASP A 96 -17.11 20.77 -2.32
C ASP A 96 -18.12 19.87 -1.58
N PRO A 97 -19.44 20.03 -1.81
CA PRO A 97 -20.46 19.24 -1.10
C PRO A 97 -20.38 17.74 -1.40
N ARG A 98 -19.79 17.37 -2.53
CA ARG A 98 -19.56 15.94 -2.89
C ARG A 98 -18.58 15.28 -1.93
N VAL A 99 -17.61 16.03 -1.41
CA VAL A 99 -16.60 15.54 -0.45
C VAL A 99 -17.27 15.12 0.85
N ALA A 100 -18.14 15.97 1.43
CA ALA A 100 -18.88 15.65 2.66
C ALA A 100 -19.70 14.37 2.52
N THR A 101 -20.42 14.25 1.39
CA THR A 101 -21.25 13.08 1.09
C THR A 101 -20.41 11.79 1.00
N ARG A 102 -19.23 11.88 0.41
CA ARG A 102 -18.31 10.71 0.25
C ARG A 102 -17.64 10.35 1.56
N ASP A 103 -17.22 11.34 2.36
CA ASP A 103 -16.54 11.09 3.64
C ASP A 103 -17.46 10.39 4.67
N SER A 104 -18.77 10.65 4.63
CA SER A 104 -19.75 9.98 5.48
C SER A 104 -20.09 8.55 5.04
N ARG A 105 -19.78 8.16 3.81
CA ARG A 105 -20.08 6.86 3.21
C ARG A 105 -18.80 6.14 2.83
N GLN A 106 -18.22 5.36 3.75
CA GLN A 106 -17.07 4.47 3.45
C GLN A 106 -17.53 3.01 3.40
N PRO A 107 -17.99 2.49 2.25
CA PRO A 107 -18.49 1.12 2.12
C PRO A 107 -17.38 0.05 2.13
N GLU A 108 -16.11 0.44 2.05
CA GLU A 108 -14.97 -0.45 1.82
C GLU A 108 -14.73 -1.47 2.94
N PHE A 109 -15.26 -1.24 4.14
CA PHE A 109 -15.15 -2.15 5.29
C PHE A 109 -16.41 -3.01 5.52
N SER A 110 -17.39 -2.94 4.64
CA SER A 110 -18.70 -3.57 4.84
C SER A 110 -18.94 -4.81 3.99
N GLN A 111 -18.12 -5.07 2.98
CA GLN A 111 -18.26 -6.21 2.08
C GLN A 111 -17.38 -7.38 2.49
N PRO A 112 -17.82 -8.63 2.31
CA PRO A 112 -16.95 -9.80 2.44
C PRO A 112 -15.72 -9.69 1.54
N ILE A 113 -14.58 -10.17 2.03
CA ILE A 113 -13.32 -10.14 1.28
C ILE A 113 -13.46 -10.87 -0.07
N SER A 114 -14.20 -11.98 -0.09
CA SER A 114 -14.46 -12.74 -1.31
C SER A 114 -15.15 -11.92 -2.41
N VAL A 115 -16.12 -11.08 -2.02
CA VAL A 115 -16.85 -10.20 -2.95
C VAL A 115 -15.90 -9.17 -3.55
N TYR A 116 -15.08 -8.55 -2.70
CA TYR A 116 -14.07 -7.58 -3.14
C TYR A 116 -13.07 -8.21 -4.12
N ILE A 117 -12.54 -9.39 -3.79
CA ILE A 117 -11.55 -10.09 -4.62
C ILE A 117 -12.16 -10.54 -5.95
N LYS A 118 -13.38 -11.14 -5.93
CA LYS A 118 -14.08 -11.54 -7.15
C LYS A 118 -14.35 -10.38 -8.11
N ALA A 119 -14.60 -9.17 -7.57
CA ALA A 119 -14.75 -7.97 -8.38
C ALA A 119 -13.42 -7.42 -8.91
N ALA A 120 -12.32 -7.66 -8.20
CA ALA A 120 -10.99 -7.16 -8.54
C ALA A 120 -10.22 -8.07 -9.51
N VAL A 121 -10.36 -9.39 -9.35
CA VAL A 121 -9.59 -10.41 -10.11
C VAL A 121 -10.52 -11.03 -11.15
N THR A 122 -10.74 -10.30 -12.25
CA THR A 122 -11.60 -10.71 -13.37
C THR A 122 -10.78 -10.80 -14.66
N GLU A 123 -11.32 -11.47 -15.67
CA GLU A 123 -10.60 -11.71 -16.93
C GLU A 123 -10.17 -10.42 -17.65
N GLY A 124 -10.95 -9.33 -17.56
CA GLY A 124 -10.59 -8.04 -18.18
C GLY A 124 -9.25 -7.48 -17.66
N PRO A 125 -9.12 -7.17 -16.36
CA PRO A 125 -7.87 -6.76 -15.77
C PRO A 125 -6.71 -7.74 -15.95
N ILE A 126 -6.99 -9.06 -15.93
CA ILE A 126 -5.96 -10.09 -16.17
C ILE A 126 -5.42 -9.96 -17.59
N ALA A 127 -6.28 -9.95 -18.60
CA ALA A 127 -5.89 -9.87 -20.00
C ALA A 127 -5.17 -8.55 -20.32
N THR A 128 -5.67 -7.41 -19.79
CA THR A 128 -5.00 -6.12 -19.96
C THR A 128 -3.61 -6.16 -19.33
N GLY A 129 -3.48 -6.64 -18.10
CA GLY A 129 -2.18 -6.74 -17.44
C GLY A 129 -1.19 -7.68 -18.14
N GLN A 130 -1.66 -8.80 -18.69
CA GLN A 130 -0.84 -9.70 -19.50
C GLN A 130 -0.31 -9.03 -20.77
N ASN A 131 -1.15 -8.25 -21.45
CA ASN A 131 -0.74 -7.47 -22.63
C ASN A 131 0.27 -6.37 -22.24
N ASP A 132 -0.02 -5.60 -21.20
CA ASP A 132 0.80 -4.48 -20.77
C ASP A 132 2.16 -4.92 -20.21
N ARG A 133 2.26 -6.13 -19.70
CA ARG A 133 3.50 -6.75 -19.21
C ARG A 133 4.63 -6.69 -20.24
N THR A 134 4.28 -6.74 -21.52
CA THR A 134 5.23 -6.64 -22.65
C THR A 134 5.09 -5.33 -23.42
N ALA A 135 3.91 -4.72 -23.43
CA ALA A 135 3.62 -3.52 -24.21
C ALA A 135 4.14 -2.23 -23.54
N VAL A 136 4.32 -2.21 -22.21
CA VAL A 136 4.88 -1.04 -21.50
C VAL A 136 6.40 -1.17 -21.38
N PRO A 137 7.18 -0.46 -22.20
CA PRO A 137 8.63 -0.69 -22.32
C PRO A 137 9.41 -0.43 -21.02
N ALA A 138 8.95 0.52 -20.20
CA ALA A 138 9.63 0.92 -18.96
C ALA A 138 9.59 -0.17 -17.86
N LEU A 139 8.63 -1.11 -17.88
CA LEU A 139 8.42 -2.06 -16.79
C LEU A 139 9.64 -2.91 -16.47
N ALA A 140 10.38 -3.36 -17.48
CA ALA A 140 11.57 -4.20 -17.25
C ALA A 140 12.68 -3.43 -16.50
N ALA A 141 12.92 -2.18 -16.88
CA ALA A 141 13.89 -1.31 -16.22
C ALA A 141 13.44 -0.92 -14.79
N ILE A 142 12.14 -0.67 -14.61
CA ILE A 142 11.56 -0.38 -13.29
C ILE A 142 11.72 -1.58 -12.35
N GLU A 143 11.36 -2.78 -12.81
CA GLU A 143 11.54 -4.03 -12.04
C GLU A 143 13.01 -4.24 -11.66
N GLN A 144 13.94 -4.07 -12.60
CA GLN A 144 15.36 -4.17 -12.34
C GLN A 144 15.85 -3.13 -11.31
N ARG A 145 15.37 -1.88 -11.42
CA ARG A 145 15.79 -0.76 -10.55
C ARG A 145 15.29 -0.91 -9.12
N PHE A 146 14.03 -1.34 -8.94
CA PHE A 146 13.36 -1.32 -7.64
C PHE A 146 13.17 -2.71 -7.02
N GLY A 147 13.39 -3.79 -7.78
CA GLY A 147 13.20 -5.17 -7.33
C GLY A 147 11.74 -5.57 -7.12
N VAL A 148 10.79 -4.76 -7.57
CA VAL A 148 9.34 -5.04 -7.47
C VAL A 148 8.87 -5.67 -8.77
N PRO A 149 8.26 -6.87 -8.75
CA PRO A 149 7.76 -7.52 -9.96
C PRO A 149 6.78 -6.64 -10.72
N ARG A 150 6.92 -6.59 -12.04
CA ARG A 150 6.05 -5.80 -12.91
C ARG A 150 4.57 -6.17 -12.78
N GLU A 151 4.27 -7.41 -12.46
CA GLU A 151 2.91 -7.89 -12.27
C GLU A 151 2.26 -7.26 -11.03
N ILE A 152 3.01 -7.02 -9.97
CA ILE A 152 2.53 -6.28 -8.79
C ILE A 152 2.23 -4.83 -9.16
N LEU A 153 3.09 -4.20 -9.96
CA LEU A 153 2.89 -2.82 -10.41
C LEU A 153 1.66 -2.70 -11.32
N LEU A 154 1.48 -3.64 -12.24
CA LEU A 154 0.30 -3.71 -13.12
C LEU A 154 -0.98 -3.97 -12.34
N ALA A 155 -0.93 -4.83 -11.32
CA ALA A 155 -2.07 -5.07 -10.46
C ALA A 155 -2.46 -3.83 -9.65
N ILE A 156 -1.50 -3.08 -9.11
CA ILE A 156 -1.75 -1.78 -8.47
C ILE A 156 -2.34 -0.80 -9.46
N TRP A 157 -1.73 -0.63 -10.63
CA TRP A 157 -2.20 0.29 -11.67
C TRP A 157 -3.63 0.00 -12.11
N SER A 158 -3.95 -1.30 -12.27
CA SER A 158 -5.33 -1.76 -12.51
C SER A 158 -6.29 -1.32 -11.39
N ARG A 159 -5.90 -1.53 -10.12
CA ARG A 159 -6.75 -1.27 -8.97
C ARG A 159 -6.96 0.22 -8.69
N GLU A 160 -5.96 1.03 -8.93
CA GLU A 160 -5.99 2.46 -8.63
C GLU A 160 -6.73 3.27 -9.71
N SER A 161 -6.50 2.96 -10.98
CA SER A 161 -7.00 3.82 -12.07
C SER A 161 -7.48 3.07 -13.31
N ALA A 162 -7.72 1.76 -13.24
CA ALA A 162 -8.03 0.94 -14.42
C ALA A 162 -6.97 1.18 -15.53
N PHE A 163 -5.69 0.97 -15.19
CA PHE A 163 -4.54 1.20 -16.09
C PHE A 163 -4.45 2.64 -16.61
N GLY A 164 -4.68 3.62 -15.74
CA GLY A 164 -4.58 5.04 -16.06
C GLY A 164 -5.84 5.67 -16.65
N ALA A 165 -6.85 4.87 -16.96
CA ALA A 165 -8.07 5.36 -17.62
C ALA A 165 -8.97 6.21 -16.72
N ILE A 166 -8.91 6.01 -15.39
CA ILE A 166 -9.78 6.69 -14.42
C ILE A 166 -8.91 7.24 -13.28
N GLN A 167 -8.61 8.53 -13.32
CA GLN A 167 -7.76 9.17 -12.32
C GLN A 167 -8.54 10.05 -11.32
N GLY A 168 -9.85 10.23 -11.53
CA GLY A 168 -10.70 11.10 -10.74
C GLY A 168 -10.84 12.51 -11.33
N ASP A 169 -11.88 13.23 -10.87
CA ASP A 169 -12.28 14.55 -11.38
C ASP A 169 -12.33 15.64 -10.31
N PHE A 170 -12.02 15.29 -9.07
CA PHE A 170 -12.01 16.25 -7.97
C PHE A 170 -10.74 17.13 -8.05
N ASP A 171 -10.92 18.43 -7.81
CA ASP A 171 -9.83 19.35 -7.54
C ASP A 171 -9.23 19.02 -6.16
N VAL A 172 -7.98 18.57 -6.14
CA VAL A 172 -7.31 18.08 -4.93
C VAL A 172 -7.16 19.19 -3.88
N ILE A 173 -6.84 20.43 -4.27
CA ILE A 173 -6.77 21.58 -3.36
C ILE A 173 -8.13 21.79 -2.69
N ARG A 174 -9.21 21.83 -3.48
CA ARG A 174 -10.58 22.02 -2.97
C ARG A 174 -11.03 20.86 -2.09
N SER A 175 -10.70 19.63 -2.46
CA SER A 175 -11.05 18.43 -1.69
C SER A 175 -10.40 18.43 -0.32
N MET A 176 -9.07 18.70 -0.27
CA MET A 176 -8.35 18.75 0.99
C MET A 176 -8.81 19.90 1.88
N ALA A 177 -9.07 21.07 1.30
CA ALA A 177 -9.66 22.21 2.03
C ALA A 177 -11.04 21.85 2.61
N SER A 178 -11.90 21.19 1.83
CA SER A 178 -13.22 20.75 2.30
C SER A 178 -13.13 19.75 3.46
N LEU A 179 -12.26 18.75 3.37
CA LEU A 179 -12.03 17.79 4.45
C LEU A 179 -11.47 18.43 5.71
N ALA A 180 -10.55 19.38 5.55
CA ALA A 180 -9.93 20.08 6.68
C ALA A 180 -10.96 20.96 7.42
N ALA A 181 -11.80 21.69 6.69
CA ALA A 181 -12.84 22.53 7.27
C ALA A 181 -13.89 21.75 8.07
N GLN A 182 -14.22 20.51 7.65
CA GLN A 182 -15.17 19.64 8.35
C GLN A 182 -14.64 19.06 9.68
N GLY A 183 -13.35 19.14 9.94
CA GLY A 183 -12.70 18.86 11.22
C GLY A 183 -12.42 17.40 11.56
N ARG A 184 -13.10 16.41 11.01
CA ARG A 184 -12.93 14.99 11.37
C ARG A 184 -11.52 14.46 11.09
N ARG A 185 -10.88 14.92 10.00
CA ARG A 185 -9.53 14.57 9.59
C ARG A 185 -8.68 15.82 9.30
N ARG A 186 -8.92 16.89 10.07
CA ARG A 186 -8.33 18.23 9.82
C ARG A 186 -6.81 18.17 9.63
N ASP A 187 -6.09 17.67 10.62
CA ASP A 187 -4.63 17.70 10.61
C ASP A 187 -4.04 16.95 9.42
N TRP A 188 -4.60 15.79 9.10
CA TRP A 188 -4.21 15.03 7.93
C TRP A 188 -4.52 15.79 6.62
N ALA A 189 -5.72 16.31 6.47
CA ALA A 189 -6.14 17.01 5.26
C ALA A 189 -5.34 18.31 5.06
N GLU A 190 -5.03 19.05 6.12
CA GLU A 190 -4.16 20.23 6.06
C GLU A 190 -2.72 19.85 5.65
N GLY A 191 -2.19 18.73 6.16
CA GLY A 191 -0.89 18.21 5.75
C GLY A 191 -0.85 17.89 4.26
N GLU A 192 -1.88 17.22 3.74
CA GLU A 192 -1.99 16.91 2.32
C GLU A 192 -2.22 18.18 1.47
N LEU A 193 -2.96 19.16 1.97
CA LEU A 193 -3.14 20.45 1.29
C LEU A 193 -1.81 21.21 1.17
N ILE A 194 -1.03 21.26 2.24
CA ILE A 194 0.30 21.87 2.22
C ILE A 194 1.22 21.13 1.24
N ALA A 195 1.16 19.80 1.22
CA ALA A 195 1.93 19.01 0.26
C ALA A 195 1.52 19.29 -1.19
N ALA A 196 0.21 19.41 -1.48
CA ALA A 196 -0.30 19.76 -2.80
C ALA A 196 0.15 21.18 -3.23
N LEU A 197 0.13 22.15 -2.32
CA LEU A 197 0.65 23.49 -2.56
C LEU A 197 2.16 23.50 -2.84
N ARG A 198 2.94 22.62 -2.17
CA ARG A 198 4.38 22.44 -2.45
C ARG A 198 4.64 21.86 -3.84
N ILE A 199 3.81 20.93 -4.30
CA ILE A 199 3.90 20.39 -5.67
C ILE A 199 3.69 21.51 -6.71
N ILE A 200 2.73 22.41 -6.48
CA ILE A 200 2.52 23.57 -7.34
C ILE A 200 3.71 24.55 -7.25
N ALA A 201 4.19 24.82 -6.02
CA ALA A 201 5.29 25.74 -5.78
C ALA A 201 6.59 25.30 -6.47
N SER A 202 6.85 24.00 -6.52
CA SER A 202 8.04 23.44 -7.20
C SER A 202 7.91 23.36 -8.73
N GLY A 203 6.74 23.67 -9.30
CA GLY A 203 6.49 23.57 -10.74
C GLY A 203 6.29 22.14 -11.26
N GLU A 204 6.22 21.15 -10.38
CA GLU A 204 6.02 19.73 -10.74
C GLU A 204 4.66 19.49 -11.40
N ALA A 205 3.63 20.20 -10.92
CA ALA A 205 2.31 20.16 -11.52
C ALA A 205 1.58 21.49 -11.33
N THR A 206 0.67 21.80 -12.24
CA THR A 206 -0.28 22.90 -12.11
C THR A 206 -1.51 22.45 -11.33
N ARG A 207 -2.28 23.39 -10.76
CA ARG A 207 -3.58 23.09 -10.12
C ARG A 207 -4.51 22.32 -11.06
N ALA A 208 -4.50 22.64 -12.35
CA ALA A 208 -5.34 21.98 -13.35
C ALA A 208 -5.02 20.47 -13.48
N GLN A 209 -3.76 20.08 -13.28
CA GLN A 209 -3.30 18.70 -13.27
C GLN A 209 -3.57 17.99 -11.93
N LEU A 210 -3.67 18.75 -10.82
CA LEU A 210 -3.98 18.19 -9.50
C LEU A 210 -5.46 17.76 -9.43
N LYS A 211 -5.82 16.82 -10.30
CA LYS A 211 -7.10 16.10 -10.29
C LYS A 211 -6.92 14.73 -9.65
N GLY A 212 -7.97 14.27 -8.98
CA GLY A 212 -7.91 12.99 -8.31
C GLY A 212 -9.22 12.57 -7.65
N SER A 213 -9.13 11.78 -6.61
CA SER A 213 -10.27 11.35 -5.80
C SER A 213 -10.74 12.45 -4.85
N TRP A 214 -11.93 12.27 -4.29
CA TRP A 214 -12.48 13.14 -3.25
C TRP A 214 -11.59 13.25 -1.99
N ALA A 215 -10.73 12.25 -1.75
CA ALA A 215 -9.78 12.18 -0.65
C ALA A 215 -8.35 12.55 -1.07
N GLY A 216 -8.16 13.20 -2.23
CA GLY A 216 -6.88 13.76 -2.66
C GLY A 216 -5.89 12.78 -3.25
N ALA A 217 -6.29 11.56 -3.55
CA ALA A 217 -5.45 10.60 -4.28
C ALA A 217 -5.38 10.99 -5.76
N MET A 218 -4.16 11.07 -6.34
CA MET A 218 -3.88 11.71 -7.62
C MET A 218 -3.19 10.77 -8.61
N GLY A 219 -3.40 11.03 -9.89
CA GLY A 219 -2.70 10.41 -10.99
C GLY A 219 -3.04 8.94 -11.18
N GLN A 220 -2.28 8.29 -12.06
CA GLN A 220 -2.53 6.90 -12.46
C GLN A 220 -2.36 5.89 -11.31
N THR A 221 -1.55 6.23 -10.31
CA THR A 221 -1.25 5.38 -9.14
C THR A 221 -1.87 5.89 -7.84
N GLN A 222 -2.77 6.89 -7.95
CA GLN A 222 -3.58 7.40 -6.84
C GLN A 222 -2.76 7.78 -5.59
N PHE A 223 -1.68 8.51 -5.79
CA PHE A 223 -0.83 9.00 -4.71
C PHE A 223 -1.48 10.16 -3.98
N THR A 224 -1.41 10.17 -2.66
CA THR A 224 -1.65 11.41 -1.91
C THR A 224 -0.53 12.42 -2.19
N PRO A 225 -0.79 13.74 -2.05
CA PRO A 225 0.26 14.75 -2.25
C PRO A 225 1.53 14.51 -1.45
N SER A 226 1.43 14.08 -0.20
CA SER A 226 2.59 13.75 0.64
C SER A 226 3.34 12.52 0.12
N SER A 227 2.63 11.49 -0.35
CA SER A 227 3.23 10.30 -0.97
C SER A 227 3.98 10.66 -2.25
N TYR A 228 3.41 11.55 -3.07
CA TYR A 228 4.08 12.09 -4.26
C TYR A 228 5.40 12.75 -3.91
N LEU A 229 5.41 13.69 -2.97
CA LEU A 229 6.64 14.38 -2.56
C LEU A 229 7.70 13.43 -2.02
N ALA A 230 7.29 12.38 -1.31
CA ALA A 230 8.19 11.43 -0.67
C ALA A 230 8.76 10.38 -1.64
N THR A 231 7.98 9.96 -2.65
CA THR A 231 8.30 8.73 -3.39
C THR A 231 8.21 8.83 -4.90
N ALA A 232 7.60 9.89 -5.47
CA ALA A 232 7.52 10.05 -6.92
C ALA A 232 8.92 10.20 -7.53
N VAL A 233 9.11 9.57 -8.68
CA VAL A 233 10.36 9.54 -9.42
C VAL A 233 10.10 9.71 -10.90
N ASP A 234 11.07 10.27 -11.60
CA ASP A 234 11.17 10.28 -13.05
C ASP A 234 11.52 8.85 -13.53
N GLY A 235 10.62 8.24 -14.24
CA GLY A 235 10.70 6.86 -14.71
C GLY A 235 11.10 6.74 -16.18
N ASP A 236 10.87 7.77 -16.99
CA ASP A 236 11.23 7.82 -18.43
C ASP A 236 12.46 8.70 -18.72
N GLY A 237 12.94 9.47 -17.74
CA GLY A 237 14.17 10.25 -17.84
C GLY A 237 13.99 11.61 -18.51
N ASP A 238 12.77 12.13 -18.56
CA ASP A 238 12.47 13.44 -19.17
C ASP A 238 12.74 14.64 -18.23
N GLY A 239 13.14 14.38 -16.99
CA GLY A 239 13.43 15.36 -15.95
C GLY A 239 12.20 15.78 -15.14
N ARG A 240 11.04 15.13 -15.30
CA ARG A 240 9.78 15.41 -14.62
C ARG A 240 9.33 14.17 -13.84
N ARG A 241 8.34 14.36 -12.97
CA ARG A 241 7.70 13.27 -12.23
C ARG A 241 6.19 13.27 -12.51
N ASP A 242 5.84 13.03 -13.78
CA ASP A 242 4.46 13.15 -14.27
C ASP A 242 3.66 11.85 -14.04
N ILE A 243 3.13 11.66 -12.83
CA ILE A 243 2.28 10.50 -12.51
C ILE A 243 0.89 10.56 -13.17
N TRP A 244 0.54 11.66 -13.83
CA TRP A 244 -0.75 11.84 -14.51
C TRP A 244 -0.67 11.45 -15.99
N GLY A 245 0.33 11.93 -16.72
CA GLY A 245 0.51 11.74 -18.15
C GLY A 245 1.47 10.60 -18.51
N SER A 246 2.50 10.32 -17.68
CA SER A 246 3.49 9.28 -17.92
C SER A 246 3.20 8.02 -17.14
N SER A 247 2.88 6.91 -17.81
CA SER A 247 2.75 5.60 -17.16
C SER A 247 4.10 5.09 -16.63
N ALA A 248 5.21 5.48 -17.24
CA ALA A 248 6.55 5.13 -16.77
C ALA A 248 6.82 5.76 -15.40
N ASP A 249 6.52 7.05 -15.23
CA ASP A 249 6.68 7.75 -13.96
C ASP A 249 5.74 7.21 -12.89
N ALA A 250 4.48 6.98 -13.25
CA ALA A 250 3.47 6.45 -12.35
C ALA A 250 3.89 5.08 -11.81
N LEU A 251 4.30 4.14 -12.67
CA LEU A 251 4.72 2.81 -12.29
C LEU A 251 6.08 2.80 -11.56
N ALA A 252 7.04 3.63 -11.98
CA ALA A 252 8.29 3.79 -11.27
C ALA A 252 8.09 4.40 -9.87
N SER A 253 7.16 5.34 -9.73
CA SER A 253 6.79 5.93 -8.44
C SER A 253 6.13 4.91 -7.52
N ALA A 254 5.22 4.07 -8.04
CA ALA A 254 4.64 2.97 -7.29
C ALA A 254 5.70 1.96 -6.82
N ALA A 255 6.64 1.61 -7.70
CA ALA A 255 7.78 0.75 -7.36
C ALA A 255 8.69 1.38 -6.30
N SER A 256 8.96 2.69 -6.40
CA SER A 256 9.73 3.46 -5.41
C SER A 256 9.06 3.43 -4.03
N LEU A 257 7.73 3.60 -3.96
CA LEU A 257 6.97 3.53 -2.70
C LEU A 257 7.10 2.14 -2.06
N LEU A 258 6.90 1.08 -2.84
CA LEU A 258 7.02 -0.30 -2.33
C LEU A 258 8.45 -0.63 -1.90
N SER A 259 9.45 -0.25 -2.69
CA SER A 259 10.87 -0.46 -2.37
C SER A 259 11.26 0.26 -1.07
N LYS A 260 10.94 1.56 -0.94
CA LYS A 260 11.12 2.32 0.31
C LYS A 260 10.27 1.75 1.46
N GLY A 261 9.15 1.12 1.12
CA GLY A 261 8.30 0.40 2.05
C GLY A 261 8.91 -0.89 2.60
N GLY A 262 10.05 -1.33 2.07
CA GLY A 262 10.75 -2.54 2.50
C GLY A 262 10.44 -3.77 1.65
N TRP A 263 10.09 -3.59 0.39
CA TRP A 263 9.93 -4.69 -0.55
C TRP A 263 11.22 -5.52 -0.63
N THR A 264 11.10 -6.82 -0.45
CA THR A 264 12.21 -7.76 -0.57
C THR A 264 12.18 -8.43 -1.95
N PRO A 265 13.15 -8.13 -2.83
CA PRO A 265 13.23 -8.73 -4.16
C PRO A 265 13.32 -10.25 -4.11
N GLY A 266 12.67 -10.92 -5.05
CA GLY A 266 12.64 -12.38 -5.15
C GLY A 266 11.77 -13.10 -4.13
N GLN A 267 11.26 -12.41 -3.10
CA GLN A 267 10.33 -12.96 -2.13
C GLN A 267 8.88 -12.79 -2.62
N GLY A 268 8.04 -13.79 -2.37
CA GLY A 268 6.62 -13.72 -2.65
C GLY A 268 5.87 -12.74 -1.73
N TRP A 269 4.59 -12.50 -2.05
CA TRP A 269 3.70 -11.69 -1.21
C TRP A 269 2.86 -12.57 -0.27
N ALA A 270 2.40 -13.72 -0.73
CA ALA A 270 1.69 -14.76 0.02
C ALA A 270 1.66 -16.06 -0.78
N ARG A 271 1.23 -17.15 -0.12
CA ARG A 271 0.92 -18.42 -0.79
C ARG A 271 -0.36 -18.99 -0.22
N GLU A 272 -1.22 -19.52 -1.10
CA GLU A 272 -2.35 -20.34 -0.65
C GLU A 272 -1.84 -21.63 -0.01
N VAL A 273 -2.46 -22.02 1.09
CA VAL A 273 -2.08 -23.21 1.87
C VAL A 273 -3.29 -24.04 2.23
N THR A 274 -3.05 -25.34 2.45
CA THR A 274 -3.97 -26.25 3.10
C THR A 274 -3.60 -26.40 4.56
N VAL A 275 -4.60 -26.55 5.41
CA VAL A 275 -4.46 -26.79 6.85
C VAL A 275 -5.11 -28.12 7.23
N PRO A 276 -4.66 -28.80 8.30
CA PRO A 276 -5.30 -30.02 8.81
C PRO A 276 -6.78 -29.77 9.17
N ALA A 277 -7.57 -30.84 9.20
CA ALA A 277 -9.00 -30.74 9.56
C ALA A 277 -9.23 -30.23 10.98
N ASP A 278 -8.32 -30.55 11.90
CA ASP A 278 -8.29 -30.15 13.30
C ASP A 278 -7.44 -28.91 13.59
N PHE A 279 -7.13 -28.12 12.55
CA PHE A 279 -6.26 -26.96 12.68
C PHE A 279 -6.78 -25.95 13.72
N ASP A 280 -5.88 -25.51 14.59
CA ASP A 280 -6.17 -24.45 15.55
C ASP A 280 -6.16 -23.05 14.89
N PHE A 281 -7.33 -22.58 14.48
CA PHE A 281 -7.49 -21.25 13.89
C PHE A 281 -7.22 -20.09 14.85
N SER A 282 -6.96 -20.34 16.14
CA SER A 282 -6.47 -19.27 17.03
C SER A 282 -5.09 -18.75 16.61
N LEU A 283 -4.37 -19.52 15.82
CA LEU A 283 -3.10 -19.13 15.20
C LEU A 283 -3.29 -18.19 14.00
N SER A 284 -4.50 -18.06 13.45
CA SER A 284 -4.79 -17.13 12.37
C SER A 284 -4.64 -15.68 12.85
N GLU A 285 -3.92 -14.85 12.07
CA GLU A 285 -3.57 -13.47 12.42
C GLU A 285 -2.71 -13.35 13.70
N GLY A 286 -2.17 -14.45 14.18
CA GLY A 286 -1.33 -14.58 15.36
C GLY A 286 0.17 -14.56 15.02
N PRO A 287 0.92 -15.63 15.35
CA PRO A 287 2.37 -15.65 15.23
C PRO A 287 2.83 -15.56 13.79
N LYS A 288 4.02 -15.00 13.62
CA LYS A 288 4.77 -15.06 12.37
C LYS A 288 5.82 -16.17 12.51
N LEU A 289 5.57 -17.27 11.83
CA LEU A 289 6.43 -18.45 11.83
C LEU A 289 7.02 -18.64 10.43
N THR A 290 8.14 -19.31 10.32
CA THR A 290 8.69 -19.71 9.02
C THR A 290 7.77 -20.74 8.36
N PRO A 291 7.81 -20.90 7.02
CA PRO A 291 7.09 -21.97 6.33
C PRO A 291 7.39 -23.37 6.87
N GLN A 292 8.61 -23.63 7.38
CA GLN A 292 8.93 -24.90 8.02
C GLN A 292 8.20 -25.09 9.33
N GLU A 293 8.19 -24.08 10.20
CA GLU A 293 7.45 -24.14 11.47
C GLU A 293 5.94 -24.26 11.24
N TRP A 294 5.41 -23.71 10.14
CA TRP A 294 4.03 -23.93 9.71
C TRP A 294 3.81 -25.36 9.19
N ALA A 295 4.79 -25.92 8.45
CA ALA A 295 4.73 -27.31 7.97
C ALA A 295 4.73 -28.30 9.15
N ASP A 296 5.46 -28.02 10.23
CA ASP A 296 5.46 -28.82 11.47
C ASP A 296 4.09 -28.84 12.16
N LYS A 297 3.21 -27.88 11.81
CA LYS A 297 1.80 -27.81 12.22
C LYS A 297 0.83 -28.37 11.17
N GLY A 298 1.37 -29.05 10.16
CA GLY A 298 0.59 -29.64 9.06
C GLY A 298 0.12 -28.66 7.99
N VAL A 299 0.62 -27.41 7.99
CA VAL A 299 0.28 -26.41 6.95
C VAL A 299 1.17 -26.61 5.75
N THR A 300 0.60 -26.86 4.58
CA THR A 300 1.35 -27.11 3.34
C THR A 300 0.87 -26.19 2.23
N ARG A 301 1.71 -25.93 1.22
CA ARG A 301 1.27 -25.17 0.03
C ARG A 301 0.14 -25.91 -0.68
N ALA A 302 -0.92 -25.19 -1.05
CA ALA A 302 -2.10 -25.77 -1.71
C ALA A 302 -1.78 -26.29 -3.11
N ASP A 303 -0.80 -25.69 -3.81
CA ASP A 303 -0.34 -26.11 -5.13
C ASP A 303 0.64 -27.28 -5.10
N GLY A 304 1.02 -27.77 -3.92
CA GLY A 304 1.98 -28.87 -3.74
C GLY A 304 3.42 -28.55 -4.11
N LEU A 305 3.74 -27.32 -4.50
CA LEU A 305 5.11 -26.93 -4.88
C LEU A 305 5.98 -26.66 -3.65
N PRO A 306 7.30 -26.83 -3.76
CA PRO A 306 8.21 -26.46 -2.68
C PRO A 306 8.24 -24.94 -2.48
N TRP A 307 8.62 -24.51 -1.28
CA TRP A 307 8.93 -23.11 -1.00
C TRP A 307 10.20 -22.68 -1.73
N SER A 308 10.18 -21.46 -2.28
CA SER A 308 11.41 -20.86 -2.84
C SER A 308 12.44 -20.60 -1.73
N ASP A 309 13.71 -20.51 -2.09
CA ASP A 309 14.76 -20.19 -1.13
C ASP A 309 14.54 -18.85 -0.43
N ALA A 310 13.99 -17.88 -1.14
CA ALA A 310 13.64 -16.57 -0.57
C ALA A 310 12.46 -16.62 0.40
N ASP A 311 11.49 -17.52 0.17
CA ASP A 311 10.27 -17.59 0.99
C ASP A 311 10.46 -18.51 2.22
N LYS A 312 11.23 -19.63 2.11
CA LYS A 312 11.28 -20.68 3.15
C LYS A 312 11.80 -20.22 4.51
N ALA A 313 12.62 -19.16 4.55
CA ALA A 313 13.12 -18.56 5.79
C ALA A 313 12.35 -17.31 6.22
N ALA A 314 11.36 -16.87 5.44
CA ALA A 314 10.62 -15.65 5.69
C ALA A 314 9.56 -15.85 6.79
N PRO A 315 9.41 -14.90 7.73
CA PRO A 315 8.34 -14.97 8.72
C PRO A 315 6.98 -14.77 8.02
N ALA A 316 6.13 -15.81 8.06
CA ALA A 316 4.82 -15.80 7.42
C ALA A 316 3.71 -15.82 8.47
N GLN A 317 2.65 -15.05 8.25
CA GLN A 317 1.46 -15.02 9.10
C GLN A 317 0.29 -15.73 8.42
N LEU A 318 -0.35 -16.66 9.12
CA LEU A 318 -1.53 -17.33 8.57
C LEU A 318 -2.75 -16.41 8.58
N LEU A 319 -3.51 -16.42 7.49
CA LEU A 319 -4.77 -15.70 7.35
C LEU A 319 -5.83 -16.60 6.73
N ALA A 320 -7.00 -16.71 7.38
CA ALA A 320 -8.20 -17.37 6.87
C ALA A 320 -9.31 -16.32 6.67
N PRO A 321 -9.32 -15.59 5.54
CA PRO A 321 -10.16 -14.40 5.36
C PRO A 321 -11.66 -14.71 5.25
N ALA A 322 -12.02 -15.92 4.86
CA ALA A 322 -13.40 -16.43 4.82
C ALA A 322 -13.58 -17.64 5.76
N GLY A 323 -12.82 -17.66 6.85
CA GLY A 323 -12.84 -18.74 7.84
C GLY A 323 -12.33 -20.07 7.29
N ALA A 324 -12.66 -21.16 8.00
CA ALA A 324 -12.24 -22.51 7.66
C ALA A 324 -12.80 -23.01 6.32
N SER A 325 -13.90 -22.43 5.83
CA SER A 325 -14.55 -22.83 4.57
C SER A 325 -13.90 -22.25 3.32
N GLY A 326 -13.14 -21.14 3.47
CA GLY A 326 -12.49 -20.43 2.37
C GLY A 326 -11.02 -20.79 2.18
N PRO A 327 -10.36 -20.14 1.20
CA PRO A 327 -8.93 -20.26 1.01
C PRO A 327 -8.16 -19.70 2.22
N VAL A 328 -7.05 -20.33 2.55
CA VAL A 328 -6.14 -19.95 3.63
C VAL A 328 -4.81 -19.54 3.03
N PHE A 329 -4.18 -18.53 3.58
CA PHE A 329 -2.93 -17.97 3.07
C PHE A 329 -1.86 -17.92 4.15
N LEU A 330 -0.61 -18.16 3.77
CA LEU A 330 0.55 -17.67 4.50
C LEU A 330 0.99 -16.34 3.87
N LEU A 331 0.80 -15.26 4.61
CA LEU A 331 1.16 -13.89 4.22
C LEU A 331 2.65 -13.69 4.50
N LEU A 332 3.42 -13.44 3.45
CA LEU A 332 4.86 -13.16 3.52
C LEU A 332 5.11 -11.65 3.76
N PRO A 333 6.35 -11.24 4.08
CA PRO A 333 6.64 -9.84 4.36
C PRO A 333 6.17 -8.84 3.30
N ASN A 334 6.27 -9.18 2.02
CA ASN A 334 5.82 -8.31 0.93
C ASN A 334 4.31 -8.04 0.91
N HIS A 335 3.47 -8.91 1.50
CA HIS A 335 2.06 -8.59 1.73
C HIS A 335 1.88 -7.33 2.58
N PHE A 336 2.68 -7.22 3.63
CA PHE A 336 2.61 -6.07 4.54
C PHE A 336 3.22 -4.80 3.90
N VAL A 337 4.07 -4.95 2.90
CA VAL A 337 4.54 -3.83 2.08
C VAL A 337 3.43 -3.33 1.15
N ILE A 338 2.67 -4.23 0.49
CA ILE A 338 1.49 -3.83 -0.28
C ILE A 338 0.49 -3.09 0.62
N ARG A 339 0.33 -3.50 1.88
CA ARG A 339 -0.52 -2.78 2.86
C ARG A 339 -0.04 -1.39 3.23
N LYS A 340 1.23 -1.03 2.98
CA LYS A 340 1.71 0.36 3.12
C LYS A 340 1.20 1.25 1.99
N TYR A 341 0.87 0.66 0.84
CA TYR A 341 0.20 1.37 -0.25
C TYR A 341 -1.26 1.67 0.10
N ASN A 342 -1.99 0.65 0.51
CA ASN A 342 -3.36 0.76 1.02
C ASN A 342 -3.53 -0.22 2.19
N ASN A 343 -3.81 0.29 3.39
CA ASN A 343 -3.88 -0.52 4.61
C ASN A 343 -5.17 -1.36 4.72
N SER A 344 -5.50 -2.06 3.65
CA SER A 344 -6.61 -3.01 3.58
C SER A 344 -6.09 -4.41 3.26
N VAL A 345 -6.51 -5.40 4.05
CA VAL A 345 -6.22 -6.83 3.79
C VAL A 345 -6.85 -7.25 2.46
N ALA A 346 -8.09 -6.83 2.19
CA ALA A 346 -8.79 -7.14 0.96
C ALA A 346 -8.06 -6.57 -0.27
N TYR A 347 -7.57 -5.33 -0.16
CA TYR A 347 -6.77 -4.70 -1.22
C TYR A 347 -5.48 -5.47 -1.47
N ALA A 348 -4.70 -5.77 -0.43
CA ALA A 348 -3.42 -6.45 -0.59
C ALA A 348 -3.58 -7.87 -1.16
N LEU A 349 -4.62 -8.60 -0.74
CA LEU A 349 -4.97 -9.89 -1.35
C LEU A 349 -5.38 -9.74 -2.82
N ALA A 350 -6.18 -8.73 -3.15
CA ALA A 350 -6.63 -8.52 -4.53
C ALA A 350 -5.46 -8.14 -5.45
N VAL A 351 -4.56 -7.25 -5.01
CA VAL A 351 -3.34 -6.89 -5.76
C VAL A 351 -2.47 -8.13 -5.98
N GLY A 352 -2.18 -8.89 -4.94
CA GLY A 352 -1.33 -10.07 -5.06
C GLY A 352 -1.94 -11.15 -5.95
N LEU A 353 -3.23 -11.49 -5.75
CA LEU A 353 -3.92 -12.50 -6.56
C LEU A 353 -4.06 -12.07 -8.03
N LEU A 354 -4.32 -10.77 -8.28
CA LEU A 354 -4.34 -10.25 -9.65
C LEU A 354 -2.94 -10.33 -10.29
N ALA A 355 -1.89 -10.00 -9.54
CA ALA A 355 -0.51 -10.10 -10.00
C ALA A 355 -0.13 -11.55 -10.35
N ASP A 356 -0.50 -12.53 -9.51
CA ASP A 356 -0.27 -13.94 -9.78
C ASP A 356 -0.98 -14.39 -11.08
N ARG A 357 -2.21 -13.92 -11.31
CA ARG A 357 -2.96 -14.18 -12.56
C ARG A 357 -2.33 -13.51 -13.78
N ILE A 358 -1.87 -12.29 -13.65
CA ILE A 358 -1.13 -11.56 -14.71
C ILE A 358 0.18 -12.31 -15.05
N ALA A 359 0.86 -12.87 -14.05
CA ALA A 359 2.04 -13.71 -14.24
C ALA A 359 1.77 -15.04 -14.97
N GLY A 360 0.50 -15.39 -15.18
CA GLY A 360 0.10 -16.65 -15.81
C GLY A 360 -0.25 -17.76 -14.81
N GLY A 361 -0.31 -17.44 -13.52
CA GLY A 361 -0.76 -18.38 -12.49
C GLY A 361 -2.23 -18.77 -12.63
N GLY A 362 -2.58 -19.95 -12.12
CA GLY A 362 -3.95 -20.46 -12.09
C GLY A 362 -4.83 -19.77 -11.04
N PRO A 363 -6.14 -20.12 -11.00
CA PRO A 363 -7.01 -19.71 -9.91
C PRO A 363 -6.59 -20.36 -8.58
N LEU A 364 -7.18 -19.90 -7.47
CA LEU A 364 -6.99 -20.53 -6.17
C LEU A 364 -7.46 -22.00 -6.22
N VAL A 365 -6.74 -22.86 -5.51
CA VAL A 365 -7.07 -24.29 -5.39
C VAL A 365 -8.37 -24.46 -4.61
N LYS A 366 -8.52 -23.73 -3.50
CA LYS A 366 -9.76 -23.71 -2.73
C LYS A 366 -10.60 -22.49 -3.15
N PRO A 367 -11.81 -22.69 -3.69
CA PRO A 367 -12.64 -21.58 -4.13
C PRO A 367 -13.16 -20.76 -2.94
N TRP A 368 -13.45 -19.49 -3.18
CA TRP A 368 -14.16 -18.66 -2.24
C TRP A 368 -15.58 -19.21 -1.99
N PRO A 369 -16.01 -19.31 -0.73
CA PRO A 369 -17.38 -19.71 -0.44
C PRO A 369 -18.39 -18.71 -1.00
N ALA A 370 -19.63 -19.15 -1.13
CA ALA A 370 -20.74 -18.22 -1.33
C ALA A 370 -21.00 -17.48 -0.01
N GLU A 371 -20.83 -16.16 -0.03
CA GLU A 371 -20.99 -15.32 1.16
C GLU A 371 -22.14 -14.36 0.97
N THR A 372 -22.98 -14.23 1.99
CA THR A 372 -24.01 -13.20 2.06
C THR A 372 -23.49 -12.04 2.88
N PRO A 373 -23.42 -10.82 2.33
CA PRO A 373 -23.00 -9.64 3.07
C PRO A 373 -23.90 -9.41 4.28
N LEU A 374 -23.29 -9.16 5.44
CA LEU A 374 -24.00 -8.77 6.66
C LEU A 374 -24.32 -7.28 6.62
N SER A 375 -25.51 -6.92 7.08
CA SER A 375 -25.87 -5.51 7.29
C SER A 375 -25.00 -4.90 8.39
N LEU A 376 -24.91 -3.55 8.43
CA LEU A 376 -24.26 -2.86 9.55
C LEU A 376 -24.91 -3.24 10.89
N ALA A 377 -26.23 -3.32 10.91
CA ALA A 377 -27.01 -3.68 12.09
C ALA A 377 -26.66 -5.07 12.58
N ASP A 378 -26.53 -6.08 11.70
CA ASP A 378 -26.18 -7.43 12.09
C ASP A 378 -24.76 -7.51 12.66
N ARG A 379 -23.81 -6.81 12.07
CA ARG A 379 -22.43 -6.76 12.58
C ARG A 379 -22.37 -6.12 13.98
N MET A 380 -23.07 -4.99 14.17
CA MET A 380 -23.14 -4.32 15.47
C MET A 380 -23.88 -5.19 16.51
N THR A 381 -24.93 -5.90 16.09
CA THR A 381 -25.66 -6.81 16.98
C THR A 381 -24.78 -7.99 17.38
N ALA A 382 -24.02 -8.57 16.47
CA ALA A 382 -23.07 -9.62 16.80
C ALA A 382 -21.99 -9.15 17.81
N GLN A 383 -21.48 -7.94 17.64
CA GLN A 383 -20.53 -7.35 18.60
C GLN A 383 -21.18 -7.14 19.98
N ARG A 384 -22.42 -6.62 20.05
CA ARG A 384 -23.15 -6.49 21.31
C ARG A 384 -23.45 -7.84 21.96
N ALA A 385 -23.83 -8.83 21.15
CA ALA A 385 -24.08 -10.19 21.65
C ALA A 385 -22.82 -10.81 22.25
N LEU A 386 -21.68 -10.72 21.56
CA LEU A 386 -20.39 -11.17 22.11
C LEU A 386 -20.05 -10.49 23.44
N ALA A 387 -20.26 -9.18 23.54
CA ALA A 387 -20.02 -8.44 24.77
C ALA A 387 -20.96 -8.88 25.90
N ALA A 388 -22.26 -9.07 25.63
CA ALA A 388 -23.24 -9.56 26.59
C ALA A 388 -22.93 -10.98 27.11
N LEU A 389 -22.30 -11.82 26.25
CA LEU A 389 -21.85 -13.17 26.60
C LEU A 389 -20.47 -13.20 27.29
N GLY A 390 -19.89 -12.03 27.62
CA GLY A 390 -18.64 -11.92 28.39
C GLY A 390 -17.36 -11.96 27.54
N PHE A 391 -17.46 -11.88 26.21
CA PHE A 391 -16.31 -11.75 25.33
C PHE A 391 -16.00 -10.28 25.01
N THR A 392 -14.79 -9.97 24.53
CA THR A 392 -14.34 -8.58 24.35
C THR A 392 -14.16 -8.25 22.84
N PRO A 393 -15.25 -7.94 22.09
CA PRO A 393 -15.18 -7.66 20.67
C PRO A 393 -14.67 -6.26 20.33
N GLY A 394 -14.50 -5.37 21.29
CA GLY A 394 -14.30 -3.94 21.12
C GLY A 394 -15.63 -3.17 21.07
N THR A 395 -15.57 -1.90 20.63
CA THR A 395 -16.76 -1.06 20.48
C THR A 395 -17.67 -1.62 19.37
N PRO A 396 -19.00 -1.66 19.59
CA PRO A 396 -19.93 -2.12 18.56
C PRO A 396 -20.11 -1.06 17.45
N ASP A 397 -19.15 -0.97 16.57
CA ASP A 397 -19.10 -0.04 15.44
C ASP A 397 -19.47 -0.69 14.08
N GLY A 398 -19.69 -2.02 14.09
CA GLY A 398 -19.97 -2.81 12.89
C GLY A 398 -18.74 -3.12 12.05
N VAL A 399 -17.52 -2.74 12.49
CA VAL A 399 -16.27 -3.13 11.83
C VAL A 399 -15.79 -4.46 12.42
N VAL A 400 -15.82 -5.53 11.62
CA VAL A 400 -15.34 -6.85 12.03
C VAL A 400 -13.81 -6.87 12.00
N GLY A 401 -13.20 -6.14 12.92
CA GLY A 401 -11.76 -6.03 13.11
C GLY A 401 -11.16 -7.20 13.87
N MET A 402 -9.86 -7.10 14.21
CA MET A 402 -9.13 -8.14 14.94
C MET A 402 -9.77 -8.44 16.32
N GLY A 403 -10.21 -7.42 17.06
CA GLY A 403 -10.88 -7.59 18.36
C GLY A 403 -12.15 -8.43 18.23
N THR A 404 -13.02 -8.10 17.27
CA THR A 404 -14.25 -8.85 17.01
C THR A 404 -13.96 -10.30 16.61
N ARG A 405 -12.99 -10.53 15.71
CA ARG A 405 -12.61 -11.90 15.29
C ARG A 405 -12.02 -12.71 16.44
N THR A 406 -11.21 -12.10 17.29
CA THR A 406 -10.64 -12.77 18.47
C THR A 406 -11.72 -13.16 19.48
N ALA A 407 -12.65 -12.25 19.76
CA ALA A 407 -13.79 -12.53 20.63
C ALA A 407 -14.69 -13.65 20.07
N LEU A 408 -14.92 -13.62 18.75
CA LEU A 408 -15.70 -14.64 18.05
C LEU A 408 -15.01 -16.02 18.13
N ARG A 409 -13.69 -16.11 17.90
CA ARG A 409 -12.92 -17.35 18.06
C ARG A 409 -13.05 -17.91 19.49
N ALA A 410 -12.93 -17.06 20.50
CA ALA A 410 -13.07 -17.46 21.88
C ALA A 410 -14.48 -18.01 22.17
N TRP A 411 -15.53 -17.34 21.68
CA TRP A 411 -16.91 -17.80 21.80
C TRP A 411 -17.14 -19.12 21.04
N GLN A 412 -16.68 -19.23 19.80
CA GLN A 412 -16.78 -20.46 19.00
C GLN A 412 -16.10 -21.64 19.73
N LYS A 413 -14.88 -21.45 20.25
CA LYS A 413 -14.15 -22.46 20.99
C LYS A 413 -14.89 -22.92 22.24
N ALA A 414 -15.47 -21.98 22.99
CA ALA A 414 -16.25 -22.30 24.18
C ALA A 414 -17.53 -23.10 23.90
N ARG A 415 -17.99 -23.16 22.63
CA ARG A 415 -19.17 -23.91 22.16
C ARG A 415 -18.81 -25.15 21.33
N GLY A 416 -17.52 -25.53 21.27
CA GLY A 416 -17.07 -26.66 20.46
C GLY A 416 -17.25 -26.47 18.96
N LEU A 417 -17.37 -25.21 18.50
CA LEU A 417 -17.44 -24.87 17.09
C LEU A 417 -16.01 -24.68 16.52
N THR A 418 -15.88 -24.76 15.20
CA THR A 418 -14.62 -24.36 14.53
C THR A 418 -14.31 -22.90 14.85
N ALA A 419 -13.23 -22.66 15.60
CA ALA A 419 -12.89 -21.35 16.14
C ALA A 419 -12.11 -20.50 15.11
N ASP A 420 -12.70 -20.28 13.95
CA ASP A 420 -12.07 -19.58 12.82
C ASP A 420 -12.22 -18.04 12.87
N GLY A 421 -13.10 -17.53 13.71
CA GLY A 421 -13.35 -16.10 13.85
C GLY A 421 -14.11 -15.48 12.68
N TYR A 422 -14.70 -16.30 11.81
CA TYR A 422 -15.47 -15.81 10.68
C TYR A 422 -16.94 -15.55 11.07
N LEU A 423 -17.37 -14.30 10.89
CA LEU A 423 -18.74 -13.88 11.22
C LEU A 423 -19.65 -14.09 9.99
N SER A 424 -20.33 -15.23 9.96
CA SER A 424 -21.36 -15.54 8.96
C SER A 424 -22.77 -15.21 9.46
N PRO A 425 -23.81 -15.14 8.57
CA PRO A 425 -25.19 -15.00 9.01
C PRO A 425 -25.60 -16.04 10.07
N VAL A 426 -25.17 -17.30 9.89
CA VAL A 426 -25.44 -18.38 10.84
C VAL A 426 -24.80 -18.10 12.22
N MET A 427 -23.60 -17.51 12.24
CA MET A 427 -22.96 -17.12 13.51
C MET A 427 -23.68 -15.94 14.16
N VAL A 428 -24.17 -14.98 13.40
CA VAL A 428 -24.99 -13.88 13.91
C VAL A 428 -26.26 -14.40 14.58
N ASP A 429 -26.98 -15.32 13.92
CA ASP A 429 -28.22 -15.90 14.47
C ASP A 429 -27.98 -16.69 15.76
N LYS A 430 -26.90 -17.48 15.80
CA LYS A 430 -26.49 -18.21 17.03
C LYS A 430 -26.17 -17.25 18.18
N LEU A 431 -25.40 -16.19 17.90
CA LEU A 431 -25.05 -15.16 18.89
C LEU A 431 -26.28 -14.43 19.42
N LYS A 432 -27.21 -14.03 18.51
CA LYS A 432 -28.49 -13.39 18.88
C LYS A 432 -29.30 -14.28 19.80
N THR A 433 -29.49 -15.54 19.43
CA THR A 433 -30.27 -16.51 20.19
C THR A 433 -29.69 -16.73 21.59
N GLU A 434 -28.37 -16.91 21.68
CA GLU A 434 -27.71 -17.18 22.96
C GLU A 434 -27.67 -15.96 23.90
N ALA A 435 -27.45 -14.77 23.34
CA ALA A 435 -27.42 -13.54 24.12
C ALA A 435 -28.80 -12.95 24.42
N GLY A 436 -29.87 -13.47 23.84
CA GLY A 436 -31.23 -12.93 23.99
C GLY A 436 -31.38 -11.52 23.41
N VAL A 437 -30.61 -11.18 22.34
CA VAL A 437 -30.65 -9.86 21.67
C VAL A 437 -31.27 -9.98 20.30
N SER A 438 -32.05 -8.93 19.91
CA SER A 438 -32.72 -8.87 18.62
C SER A 438 -31.96 -7.98 17.61
#